data_316e34d9eaff1c1c721ab7d733c4b8a2
#
_entry.id   316e34d9eaff1c1c721ab7d733c4b8a2
#
_cell.length_a   1.000
_cell.length_b   1.000
_cell.length_c   1.000
_cell.angle_alpha   90.00
_cell.angle_beta   90.00
_cell.angle_gamma   90.00
#
_symmetry.space_group_name_H-M   'P 1'
#
loop_
_entity.id
_entity.type
_entity.pdbx_description
1 polymer ?
#
loop_
_entity_poly.entity_id
_entity_poly.type
_entity_poly.pdbx_seq_one_letter_code
_entity_poly.pdbx_strand_id
1 'polypeptide(L)'
;MKFKNAIVITGGIATGKSLVCDILKSKNFKIIDADEISHQILDTLTDEISKIFGNEFIKDGKVDRKELGDLVFNDKSKLKTLESLLHPKIKNKILEKAEILEKEKKLYFVDIPLYFESKNYFEFDKVLLIYAPKNMTLKRLMKRNSLTENEALVRINSQMQIEKKRDLANFIIDNSSNLDNLNSQIDEFLKTLKE
;
A
#
# COMPACT_ATOMS: atom_id res chain seq x y z
N MET A 1 14.08 -16.53 5.73
CA MET A 1 13.48 -15.25 6.17
C MET A 1 14.56 -14.18 6.12
N LYS A 2 14.40 -13.17 5.26
CA LYS A 2 15.44 -12.12 5.10
C LYS A 2 15.24 -10.97 6.11
N PHE A 3 13.97 -10.61 6.40
CA PHE A 3 13.63 -9.47 7.26
C PHE A 3 12.80 -9.92 8.47
N LYS A 4 13.47 -10.25 9.57
CA LYS A 4 12.83 -10.79 10.79
C LYS A 4 12.08 -9.74 11.60
N ASN A 5 12.54 -8.48 11.51
CA ASN A 5 11.96 -7.36 12.25
C ASN A 5 10.93 -6.57 11.44
N ALA A 6 10.66 -6.98 10.20
CA ALA A 6 9.67 -6.35 9.34
C ALA A 6 8.28 -6.97 9.51
N ILE A 7 7.26 -6.12 9.51
CA ILE A 7 5.86 -6.54 9.34
C ILE A 7 5.26 -5.73 8.20
N VAL A 8 4.75 -6.41 7.18
CA VAL A 8 4.00 -5.76 6.11
C VAL A 8 2.65 -5.32 6.62
N ILE A 9 2.26 -4.08 6.35
CA ILE A 9 0.89 -3.59 6.54
C ILE A 9 0.21 -3.62 5.18
N THR A 10 -0.94 -4.26 5.12
CA THR A 10 -1.77 -4.30 3.92
C THR A 10 -3.26 -4.15 4.26
N GLY A 11 -4.09 -4.02 3.25
CA GLY A 11 -5.54 -3.88 3.45
C GLY A 11 -6.27 -3.80 2.12
N GLY A 12 -7.58 -3.60 2.20
CA GLY A 12 -8.40 -3.22 1.06
C GLY A 12 -8.55 -1.71 0.93
N ILE A 13 -9.07 -1.25 -0.19
CA ILE A 13 -9.42 0.16 -0.36
C ILE A 13 -10.41 0.60 0.74
N ALA A 14 -10.16 1.76 1.33
CA ALA A 14 -10.98 2.35 2.40
C ALA A 14 -11.12 1.52 3.70
N THR A 15 -10.24 0.55 3.98
CA THR A 15 -10.21 -0.16 5.27
C THR A 15 -9.64 0.70 6.41
N GLY A 16 -8.97 1.82 6.11
CA GLY A 16 -8.37 2.70 7.12
C GLY A 16 -6.90 2.41 7.40
N LYS A 17 -6.20 1.72 6.49
CA LYS A 17 -4.78 1.41 6.59
C LYS A 17 -3.92 2.65 6.93
N SER A 18 -4.15 3.78 6.25
CA SER A 18 -3.39 5.01 6.48
C SER A 18 -3.53 5.52 7.92
N LEU A 19 -4.73 5.45 8.51
CA LEU A 19 -4.95 5.82 9.92
C LEU A 19 -4.10 4.95 10.87
N VAL A 20 -4.06 3.63 10.62
CA VAL A 20 -3.21 2.72 11.42
C VAL A 20 -1.73 3.05 11.25
N CYS A 21 -1.28 3.34 10.02
CA CYS A 21 0.09 3.79 9.76
C CYS A 21 0.42 5.08 10.52
N ASP A 22 -0.49 6.05 10.56
CA ASP A 22 -0.29 7.31 11.29
C ASP A 22 -0.22 7.08 12.81
N ILE A 23 -1.07 6.21 13.36
CA ILE A 23 -1.00 5.81 14.78
C ILE A 23 0.34 5.12 15.08
N LEU A 24 0.82 4.22 14.24
CA LEU A 24 2.10 3.55 14.42
C LEU A 24 3.28 4.54 14.34
N LYS A 25 3.23 5.50 13.41
CA LYS A 25 4.22 6.61 13.32
C LYS A 25 4.21 7.45 14.59
N SER A 26 3.04 7.79 15.15
CA SER A 26 2.93 8.54 16.41
C SER A 26 3.51 7.78 17.62
N LYS A 27 3.56 6.44 17.54
CA LYS A 27 4.21 5.57 18.52
C LYS A 27 5.71 5.34 18.21
N ASN A 28 6.31 6.15 17.32
CA ASN A 28 7.72 6.12 16.92
C ASN A 28 8.16 4.86 16.14
N PHE A 29 7.24 4.13 15.52
CA PHE A 29 7.63 3.06 14.59
C PHE A 29 8.02 3.63 13.24
N LYS A 30 9.07 3.08 12.64
CA LYS A 30 9.49 3.39 11.27
C LYS A 30 8.59 2.63 10.28
N ILE A 31 8.15 3.33 9.25
CA ILE A 31 7.33 2.75 8.17
C ILE A 31 7.98 3.06 6.83
N ILE A 32 8.21 2.01 6.04
CA ILE A 32 8.58 2.11 4.63
C ILE A 32 7.27 2.15 3.85
N ASP A 33 6.99 3.26 3.18
CA ASP A 33 5.76 3.46 2.41
C ASP A 33 6.03 3.21 0.92
N ALA A 34 5.39 2.17 0.36
CA ALA A 34 5.57 1.79 -1.04
C ALA A 34 4.97 2.81 -2.01
N ASP A 35 3.87 3.48 -1.65
CA ASP A 35 3.24 4.51 -2.48
C ASP A 35 4.14 5.75 -2.55
N GLU A 36 4.72 6.18 -1.42
CA GLU A 36 5.69 7.28 -1.38
C GLU A 36 6.92 6.96 -2.24
N ILE A 37 7.45 5.74 -2.11
CA ILE A 37 8.59 5.28 -2.93
C ILE A 37 8.23 5.26 -4.42
N SER A 38 7.03 4.78 -4.77
CA SER A 38 6.55 4.78 -6.14
C SER A 38 6.52 6.19 -6.72
N HIS A 39 6.02 7.16 -5.97
CA HIS A 39 6.01 8.57 -6.37
C HIS A 39 7.41 9.14 -6.58
N GLN A 40 8.34 8.87 -5.64
CA GLN A 40 9.72 9.33 -5.76
C GLN A 40 10.41 8.73 -6.99
N ILE A 41 10.23 7.43 -7.24
CA ILE A 41 10.81 6.76 -8.41
C ILE A 41 10.22 7.31 -9.70
N LEU A 42 8.89 7.47 -9.78
CA LEU A 42 8.25 8.00 -10.99
C LEU A 42 8.80 9.38 -11.36
N ASP A 43 9.05 10.23 -10.38
CA ASP A 43 9.63 11.57 -10.61
C ASP A 43 11.08 11.54 -11.14
N THR A 44 11.80 10.42 -10.99
CA THR A 44 13.14 10.24 -11.56
C THR A 44 13.13 9.65 -12.96
N LEU A 45 11.98 9.24 -13.49
CA LEU A 45 11.86 8.53 -14.77
C LEU A 45 11.28 9.40 -15.89
N THR A 46 11.48 10.71 -15.83
CA THR A 46 10.94 11.66 -16.82
C THR A 46 11.33 11.31 -18.26
N ASP A 47 12.58 10.92 -18.49
CA ASP A 47 13.08 10.58 -19.82
C ASP A 47 12.46 9.27 -20.34
N GLU A 48 12.36 8.26 -19.48
CA GLU A 48 11.74 6.98 -19.84
C GLU A 48 10.24 7.14 -20.09
N ILE A 49 9.55 7.90 -19.24
CA ILE A 49 8.13 8.21 -19.40
C ILE A 49 7.89 8.98 -20.70
N SER A 50 8.68 10.01 -20.96
CA SER A 50 8.59 10.78 -22.20
C SER A 50 8.78 9.90 -23.45
N LYS A 51 9.77 9.01 -23.44
CA LYS A 51 10.04 8.09 -24.56
C LYS A 51 8.94 7.06 -24.78
N ILE A 52 8.32 6.58 -23.72
CA ILE A 52 7.34 5.44 -23.80
C ILE A 52 5.92 5.97 -24.01
N PHE A 53 5.54 7.03 -23.31
CA PHE A 53 4.15 7.50 -23.25
C PHE A 53 3.92 8.82 -23.98
N GLY A 54 4.98 9.63 -24.16
CA GLY A 54 4.93 10.94 -24.80
C GLY A 54 5.42 12.07 -23.90
N ASN A 55 5.87 13.14 -24.53
CA ASN A 55 6.43 14.30 -23.82
C ASN A 55 5.35 15.15 -23.13
N GLU A 56 4.09 15.00 -23.55
CA GLU A 56 2.91 15.63 -22.96
C GLU A 56 2.68 15.26 -21.50
N PHE A 57 3.22 14.12 -21.04
CA PHE A 57 3.14 13.67 -19.65
C PHE A 57 4.25 14.25 -18.76
N ILE A 58 5.10 15.13 -19.30
CA ILE A 58 6.13 15.82 -18.52
C ILE A 58 5.76 17.31 -18.42
N LYS A 59 5.57 17.81 -17.20
CA LYS A 59 5.28 19.22 -16.89
C LYS A 59 6.28 19.72 -15.84
N ASP A 60 6.90 20.84 -16.11
CA ASP A 60 7.89 21.49 -15.22
C ASP A 60 9.02 20.53 -14.76
N GLY A 61 9.47 19.65 -15.67
CA GLY A 61 10.53 18.68 -15.39
C GLY A 61 10.12 17.50 -14.51
N LYS A 62 8.81 17.30 -14.30
CA LYS A 62 8.24 16.18 -13.52
C LYS A 62 7.17 15.46 -14.32
N VAL A 63 6.90 14.22 -13.92
CA VAL A 63 5.79 13.45 -14.50
C VAL A 63 4.45 14.00 -14.02
N ASP A 64 3.56 14.35 -14.95
CA ASP A 64 2.17 14.64 -14.65
C ASP A 64 1.44 13.34 -14.30
N ARG A 65 1.45 13.02 -13.00
CA ARG A 65 0.90 11.76 -12.48
C ARG A 65 -0.59 11.61 -12.74
N LYS A 66 -1.32 12.71 -12.80
CA LYS A 66 -2.77 12.68 -13.05
C LYS A 66 -3.03 12.28 -14.50
N GLU A 67 -2.43 12.99 -15.46
CA GLU A 67 -2.61 12.72 -16.88
C GLU A 67 -2.10 11.32 -17.26
N LEU A 68 -0.91 10.93 -16.75
CA LEU A 68 -0.38 9.58 -16.95
C LEU A 68 -1.27 8.53 -16.31
N GLY A 69 -1.78 8.78 -15.11
CA GLY A 69 -2.71 7.89 -14.42
C GLY A 69 -4.01 7.69 -15.19
N ASP A 70 -4.59 8.77 -15.71
CA ASP A 70 -5.81 8.71 -16.53
C ASP A 70 -5.57 7.92 -17.83
N LEU A 71 -4.41 8.09 -18.47
CA LEU A 71 -4.04 7.31 -19.64
C LEU A 71 -4.00 5.81 -19.35
N VAL A 72 -3.22 5.40 -18.31
CA VAL A 72 -2.98 3.98 -18.05
C VAL A 72 -4.19 3.30 -17.41
N PHE A 73 -5.04 4.04 -16.72
CA PHE A 73 -6.28 3.50 -16.16
C PHE A 73 -7.24 3.01 -17.25
N ASN A 74 -7.25 3.67 -18.41
CA ASN A 74 -8.11 3.35 -19.53
C ASN A 74 -7.46 2.39 -20.55
N ASP A 75 -6.17 2.08 -20.41
CA ASP A 75 -5.42 1.21 -21.33
C ASP A 75 -4.58 0.18 -20.55
N LYS A 76 -5.08 -1.05 -20.52
CA LYS A 76 -4.41 -2.17 -19.80
C LYS A 76 -3.01 -2.49 -20.33
N SER A 77 -2.74 -2.25 -21.62
CA SER A 77 -1.41 -2.48 -22.19
C SER A 77 -0.42 -1.44 -21.67
N LYS A 78 -0.83 -0.17 -21.68
CA LYS A 78 -0.03 0.94 -21.14
C LYS A 78 0.18 0.80 -19.62
N LEU A 79 -0.87 0.39 -18.89
CA LEU A 79 -0.74 0.08 -17.46
C LEU A 79 0.34 -0.98 -17.23
N LYS A 80 0.29 -2.10 -17.95
CA LYS A 80 1.28 -3.17 -17.82
C LYS A 80 2.70 -2.70 -18.17
N THR A 81 2.84 -1.82 -19.17
CA THR A 81 4.13 -1.23 -19.54
C THR A 81 4.68 -0.36 -18.41
N LEU A 82 3.85 0.50 -17.81
CA LEU A 82 4.22 1.33 -16.68
C LEU A 82 4.59 0.49 -15.46
N GLU A 83 3.79 -0.51 -15.14
CA GLU A 83 4.06 -1.45 -14.04
C GLU A 83 5.39 -2.20 -14.23
N SER A 84 5.68 -2.68 -15.43
CA SER A 84 6.94 -3.37 -15.73
C SER A 84 8.17 -2.48 -15.56
N LEU A 85 8.02 -1.17 -15.78
CA LEU A 85 9.08 -0.17 -15.56
C LEU A 85 9.26 0.13 -14.07
N LEU A 86 8.15 0.29 -13.33
CA LEU A 86 8.16 0.76 -11.94
C LEU A 86 8.39 -0.34 -10.92
N HIS A 87 7.73 -1.50 -11.05
CA HIS A 87 7.72 -2.53 -9.99
C HIS A 87 9.12 -3.00 -9.58
N PRO A 88 10.07 -3.29 -10.49
CA PRO A 88 11.41 -3.71 -10.11
C PRO A 88 12.15 -2.61 -9.31
N LYS A 89 12.01 -1.36 -9.73
CA LYS A 89 12.68 -0.22 -9.10
C LYS A 89 12.10 0.05 -7.70
N ILE A 90 10.76 0.01 -7.56
CA ILE A 90 10.07 0.17 -6.28
C ILE A 90 10.47 -0.96 -5.32
N LYS A 91 10.42 -2.22 -5.78
CA LYS A 91 10.83 -3.36 -4.97
C LYS A 91 12.26 -3.20 -4.47
N ASN A 92 13.21 -2.92 -5.36
CA ASN A 92 14.60 -2.74 -4.98
C ASN A 92 14.75 -1.63 -3.92
N LYS A 93 14.05 -0.51 -4.07
CA LYS A 93 14.12 0.59 -3.11
C LYS A 93 13.52 0.25 -1.75
N ILE A 94 12.43 -0.51 -1.73
CA ILE A 94 11.86 -1.06 -0.49
C ILE A 94 12.86 -1.98 0.20
N LEU A 95 13.48 -2.90 -0.54
CA LEU A 95 14.45 -3.85 0.02
C LEU A 95 15.71 -3.15 0.54
N GLU A 96 16.24 -2.13 -0.16
CA GLU A 96 17.36 -1.30 0.31
C GLU A 96 17.04 -0.63 1.66
N LYS A 97 15.86 0.01 1.76
CA LYS A 97 15.41 0.63 3.02
C LYS A 97 15.22 -0.40 4.12
N ALA A 98 14.65 -1.56 3.79
CA ALA A 98 14.46 -2.65 4.74
C ALA A 98 15.80 -3.21 5.25
N GLU A 99 16.81 -3.35 4.40
CA GLU A 99 18.17 -3.77 4.80
C GLU A 99 18.81 -2.80 5.80
N ILE A 100 18.57 -1.50 5.66
CA ILE A 100 19.07 -0.48 6.60
C ILE A 100 18.36 -0.65 7.96
N LEU A 101 17.03 -0.75 7.96
CA LEU A 101 16.25 -0.85 9.19
C LEU A 101 16.47 -2.20 9.93
N GLU A 102 16.68 -3.28 9.18
CA GLU A 102 16.94 -4.59 9.78
C GLU A 102 18.23 -4.61 10.63
N LYS A 103 19.23 -3.80 10.26
CA LYS A 103 20.49 -3.65 11.04
C LYS A 103 20.25 -3.02 12.42
N GLU A 104 19.19 -2.24 12.58
CA GLU A 104 18.82 -1.64 13.86
C GLU A 104 18.25 -2.66 14.85
N LYS A 105 17.86 -3.86 14.38
CA LYS A 105 17.24 -4.93 15.18
C LYS A 105 16.01 -4.47 15.96
N LYS A 106 15.29 -3.50 15.41
CA LYS A 106 14.03 -2.97 15.95
C LYS A 106 12.89 -3.27 14.99
N LEU A 107 11.71 -3.46 15.54
CA LEU A 107 10.48 -3.62 14.75
C LEU A 107 10.25 -2.40 13.85
N TYR A 108 9.95 -2.67 12.59
CA TYR A 108 9.53 -1.67 11.62
C TYR A 108 8.43 -2.24 10.72
N PHE A 109 7.73 -1.36 10.03
CA PHE A 109 6.64 -1.75 9.14
C PHE A 109 6.96 -1.42 7.69
N VAL A 110 6.32 -2.16 6.77
CA VAL A 110 6.40 -1.91 5.33
C VAL A 110 4.97 -1.81 4.80
N ASP A 111 4.54 -0.62 4.44
CA ASP A 111 3.21 -0.39 3.89
C ASP A 111 3.18 -0.76 2.41
N ILE A 112 2.52 -1.88 2.09
CA ILE A 112 2.33 -2.39 0.73
C ILE A 112 0.84 -2.66 0.51
N PRO A 113 0.08 -1.73 -0.09
CA PRO A 113 -1.38 -1.85 -0.24
C PRO A 113 -1.85 -3.12 -0.94
N LEU A 114 -1.15 -3.52 -2.00
CA LEU A 114 -1.47 -4.67 -2.85
C LEU A 114 -0.49 -5.84 -2.65
N TYR A 115 -0.12 -6.10 -1.39
CA TYR A 115 0.88 -7.13 -1.06
C TYR A 115 0.51 -8.51 -1.61
N PHE A 116 -0.70 -8.98 -1.36
CA PHE A 116 -1.15 -10.30 -1.79
C PHE A 116 -1.37 -10.40 -3.29
N GLU A 117 -1.83 -9.32 -3.92
CA GLU A 117 -2.08 -9.25 -5.36
C GLU A 117 -0.78 -9.27 -6.16
N SER A 118 0.22 -8.53 -5.71
CA SER A 118 1.47 -8.36 -6.44
C SER A 118 2.31 -9.64 -6.47
N LYS A 119 2.25 -10.49 -5.44
CA LYS A 119 3.07 -11.70 -5.25
C LYS A 119 4.57 -11.47 -5.44
N ASN A 120 5.04 -10.24 -5.20
CA ASN A 120 6.41 -9.84 -5.51
C ASN A 120 7.32 -9.68 -4.29
N TYR A 121 6.76 -9.77 -3.05
CA TYR A 121 7.45 -9.40 -1.82
C TYR A 121 7.62 -10.58 -0.86
N PHE A 122 8.02 -11.74 -1.40
CA PHE A 122 8.22 -12.98 -0.62
C PHE A 122 9.41 -12.93 0.35
N GLU A 123 10.17 -11.85 0.36
CA GLU A 123 11.21 -11.59 1.36
C GLU A 123 10.64 -11.23 2.73
N PHE A 124 9.37 -10.78 2.76
CA PHE A 124 8.61 -10.50 3.97
C PHE A 124 7.58 -11.59 4.20
N ASP A 125 7.47 -12.10 5.39
CA ASP A 125 6.58 -13.22 5.74
C ASP A 125 5.55 -12.90 6.83
N LYS A 126 5.75 -11.84 7.59
CA LYS A 126 4.78 -11.37 8.58
C LYS A 126 3.90 -10.28 7.99
N VAL A 127 2.60 -10.51 7.97
CA VAL A 127 1.63 -9.62 7.35
C VAL A 127 0.54 -9.24 8.34
N LEU A 128 0.38 -7.95 8.57
CA LEU A 128 -0.71 -7.33 9.31
C LEU A 128 -1.76 -6.82 8.31
N LEU A 129 -2.95 -7.39 8.36
CA LEU A 129 -4.09 -6.92 7.60
C LEU A 129 -4.90 -5.91 8.39
N ILE A 130 -5.13 -4.74 7.79
CA ILE A 130 -6.15 -3.83 8.28
C ILE A 130 -7.47 -4.19 7.60
N TYR A 131 -8.36 -4.74 8.40
CA TYR A 131 -9.64 -5.26 7.95
C TYR A 131 -10.77 -4.25 8.22
N ALA A 132 -11.70 -4.19 7.31
CA ALA A 132 -13.06 -3.68 7.53
C ALA A 132 -14.01 -4.37 6.54
N PRO A 133 -15.25 -4.69 6.92
CA PRO A 133 -16.18 -5.41 6.06
C PRO A 133 -16.57 -4.58 4.83
N LYS A 134 -16.90 -5.29 3.72
CA LYS A 134 -17.16 -4.69 2.41
C LYS A 134 -18.22 -3.59 2.43
N ASN A 135 -19.31 -3.76 3.17
CA ASN A 135 -20.38 -2.76 3.27
C ASN A 135 -19.91 -1.44 3.90
N MET A 136 -18.95 -1.52 4.84
CA MET A 136 -18.37 -0.34 5.48
C MET A 136 -17.35 0.34 4.56
N THR A 137 -16.47 -0.44 3.92
CA THR A 137 -15.50 0.12 2.97
C THR A 137 -16.18 0.77 1.79
N LEU A 138 -17.30 0.20 1.31
CA LEU A 138 -18.14 0.80 0.26
C LEU A 138 -18.64 2.19 0.67
N LYS A 139 -19.30 2.30 1.83
CA LYS A 139 -19.78 3.58 2.35
C LYS A 139 -18.66 4.62 2.53
N ARG A 140 -17.52 4.19 3.09
CA ARG A 140 -16.35 5.05 3.29
C ARG A 140 -15.78 5.55 1.96
N LEU A 141 -15.69 4.67 0.96
CA LEU A 141 -15.13 5.00 -0.36
C LEU A 141 -16.05 5.96 -1.13
N MET A 142 -17.35 5.69 -1.13
CA MET A 142 -18.36 6.60 -1.72
C MET A 142 -18.26 8.00 -1.12
N LYS A 143 -18.24 8.10 0.21
CA LYS A 143 -18.15 9.39 0.91
C LYS A 143 -16.84 10.12 0.64
N ARG A 144 -15.70 9.41 0.68
CA ARG A 144 -14.36 10.00 0.53
C ARG A 144 -14.10 10.55 -0.87
N ASN A 145 -14.61 9.86 -1.89
CA ASN A 145 -14.30 10.15 -3.29
C ASN A 145 -15.52 10.66 -4.09
N SER A 146 -16.66 10.92 -3.44
CA SER A 146 -17.92 11.34 -4.07
C SER A 146 -18.35 10.42 -5.22
N LEU A 147 -18.21 9.09 -5.02
CA LEU A 147 -18.51 8.07 -6.02
C LEU A 147 -19.92 7.56 -5.87
N THR A 148 -20.51 7.14 -7.00
CA THR A 148 -21.68 6.28 -7.00
C THR A 148 -21.35 4.90 -6.44
N GLU A 149 -22.37 4.15 -6.04
CA GLU A 149 -22.19 2.78 -5.52
C GLU A 149 -21.49 1.88 -6.55
N ASN A 150 -21.91 1.94 -7.81
CA ASN A 150 -21.32 1.14 -8.89
C ASN A 150 -19.83 1.45 -9.10
N GLU A 151 -19.45 2.72 -9.13
CA GLU A 151 -18.04 3.12 -9.27
C GLU A 151 -17.19 2.65 -8.08
N ALA A 152 -17.74 2.76 -6.88
CA ALA A 152 -17.07 2.28 -5.68
C ALA A 152 -16.93 0.76 -5.67
N LEU A 153 -17.95 0.02 -6.07
CA LEU A 153 -17.91 -1.44 -6.22
C LEU A 153 -16.88 -1.90 -7.26
N VAL A 154 -16.79 -1.22 -8.40
CA VAL A 154 -15.77 -1.52 -9.42
C VAL A 154 -14.36 -1.43 -8.81
N ARG A 155 -14.08 -0.35 -8.06
CA ARG A 155 -12.78 -0.17 -7.40
C ARG A 155 -12.51 -1.20 -6.31
N ILE A 156 -13.52 -1.56 -5.50
CA ILE A 156 -13.37 -2.60 -4.47
C ILE A 156 -13.12 -3.97 -5.13
N ASN A 157 -13.87 -4.30 -6.19
CA ASN A 157 -13.77 -5.59 -6.85
C ASN A 157 -12.52 -5.72 -7.74
N SER A 158 -11.80 -4.64 -8.05
CA SER A 158 -10.51 -4.70 -8.73
C SER A 158 -9.38 -5.24 -7.84
N GLN A 159 -9.60 -5.31 -6.52
CA GLN A 159 -8.66 -5.87 -5.56
C GLN A 159 -9.08 -7.28 -5.13
N MET A 160 -8.15 -8.02 -4.52
CA MET A 160 -8.48 -9.28 -3.86
C MET A 160 -9.54 -9.06 -2.78
N GLN A 161 -10.52 -9.96 -2.70
CA GLN A 161 -11.56 -9.90 -1.66
C GLN A 161 -10.94 -9.85 -0.27
N ILE A 162 -11.45 -8.95 0.57
CA ILE A 162 -10.88 -8.72 1.90
C ILE A 162 -10.90 -9.96 2.79
N GLU A 163 -11.91 -10.82 2.63
CA GLU A 163 -11.99 -12.09 3.35
C GLU A 163 -10.86 -13.05 2.96
N LYS A 164 -10.52 -13.12 1.67
CA LYS A 164 -9.37 -13.91 1.22
C LYS A 164 -8.05 -13.39 1.77
N LYS A 165 -7.90 -12.06 1.86
CA LYS A 165 -6.72 -11.45 2.51
C LYS A 165 -6.67 -11.81 3.99
N ARG A 166 -7.83 -11.87 4.66
CA ARG A 166 -7.96 -12.26 6.06
C ARG A 166 -7.44 -13.67 6.33
N ASP A 167 -7.74 -14.61 5.43
CA ASP A 167 -7.27 -15.99 5.53
C ASP A 167 -5.75 -16.15 5.31
N LEU A 168 -5.12 -15.18 4.65
CA LEU A 168 -3.69 -15.21 4.30
C LEU A 168 -2.82 -14.41 5.27
N ALA A 169 -3.40 -13.53 6.09
CA ALA A 169 -2.66 -12.66 6.98
C ALA A 169 -2.26 -13.35 8.29
N ASN A 170 -1.11 -12.98 8.86
CA ASN A 170 -0.67 -13.49 10.16
C ASN A 170 -1.34 -12.75 11.33
N PHE A 171 -1.62 -11.46 11.13
CA PHE A 171 -2.22 -10.58 12.13
C PHE A 171 -3.35 -9.78 11.49
N ILE A 172 -4.37 -9.47 12.28
CA ILE A 172 -5.54 -8.73 11.82
C ILE A 172 -5.85 -7.64 12.85
N ILE A 173 -6.05 -6.41 12.35
CA ILE A 173 -6.65 -5.31 13.11
C ILE A 173 -7.98 -4.99 12.44
N ASP A 174 -9.08 -5.14 13.17
CA ASP A 174 -10.43 -4.87 12.68
C ASP A 174 -10.80 -3.41 12.93
N ASN A 175 -10.86 -2.63 11.86
CA ASN A 175 -11.26 -1.23 11.86
C ASN A 175 -12.75 -1.04 11.51
N SER A 176 -13.61 -1.91 12.03
CA SER A 176 -15.07 -1.81 11.86
C SER A 176 -15.77 -1.09 12.99
N SER A 177 -15.05 -0.73 14.06
CA SER A 177 -15.58 -0.06 15.24
C SER A 177 -15.10 1.41 15.34
N ASN A 178 -15.08 1.96 16.53
CA ASN A 178 -14.62 3.32 16.83
C ASN A 178 -13.09 3.41 17.00
N LEU A 179 -12.59 4.65 17.16
CA LEU A 179 -11.17 4.91 17.28
C LEU A 179 -10.54 4.33 18.56
N ASP A 180 -11.28 4.32 19.67
CA ASP A 180 -10.77 3.78 20.94
C ASP A 180 -10.54 2.28 20.84
N ASN A 181 -11.47 1.56 20.22
CA ASN A 181 -11.31 0.13 19.94
C ASN A 181 -10.13 -0.13 18.98
N LEU A 182 -9.97 0.68 17.95
CA LEU A 182 -8.83 0.58 17.03
C LEU A 182 -7.50 0.76 17.77
N ASN A 183 -7.39 1.78 18.61
CA ASN A 183 -6.19 2.01 19.42
C ASN A 183 -5.90 0.83 20.36
N SER A 184 -6.93 0.30 21.02
CA SER A 184 -6.78 -0.86 21.90
C SER A 184 -6.25 -2.09 21.16
N GLN A 185 -6.78 -2.38 19.96
CA GLN A 185 -6.31 -3.48 19.13
C GLN A 185 -4.85 -3.29 18.66
N ILE A 186 -4.47 -2.06 18.31
CA ILE A 186 -3.07 -1.73 17.96
C ILE A 186 -2.15 -1.97 19.16
N ASP A 187 -2.54 -1.52 20.36
CA ASP A 187 -1.72 -1.70 21.56
C ASP A 187 -1.59 -3.18 21.96
N GLU A 188 -2.66 -3.94 21.82
CA GLU A 188 -2.67 -5.39 22.06
C GLU A 188 -1.77 -6.12 21.05
N PHE A 189 -1.92 -5.82 19.76
CA PHE A 189 -1.05 -6.33 18.72
C PHE A 189 0.44 -6.05 19.01
N LEU A 190 0.79 -4.83 19.39
CA LEU A 190 2.16 -4.46 19.70
C LEU A 190 2.71 -5.17 20.96
N LYS A 191 1.85 -5.57 21.90
CA LYS A 191 2.26 -6.38 23.07
C LYS A 191 2.61 -7.81 22.65
N THR A 192 1.82 -8.43 21.76
CA THR A 192 2.09 -9.81 21.29
C THR A 192 3.41 -9.95 20.54
N LEU A 193 3.98 -8.85 20.04
CA LEU A 193 5.26 -8.87 19.33
C LEU A 193 6.48 -8.76 20.25
N LYS A 194 6.27 -8.54 21.55
CA LYS A 194 7.34 -8.42 22.55
C LYS A 194 7.58 -9.73 23.31
N GLU A 195 6.65 -10.66 23.18
CA GLU A 195 6.74 -12.03 23.69
C GLU A 195 7.47 -12.94 22.69
#